data_fd3f63d7ae471c0018bdcb221e83d239
#
_entry.id   fd3f63d7ae471c0018bdcb221e83d239
#
_cell.length_a   1.000
_cell.length_b   1.000
_cell.length_c   1.000
_cell.angle_alpha   90.00
_cell.angle_beta   90.00
_cell.angle_gamma   90.00
#
_symmetry.space_group_name_H-M   'P 1'
#
loop_
_entity.id
_entity.type
_entity.pdbx_description
1 polymer ?
#
loop_
_entity_poly.entity_id
_entity_poly.type
_entity_poly.pdbx_seq_one_letter_code
_entity_poly.pdbx_strand_id
1 'polypeptide(L)'
;MKRAMKNKKTRKKKKLKIGIFGIAGCAGCLLTFLYEDVFSEIVKKVDIKSFPLIKEDNYKGRFDYVFIEGTVTFDEDILKLHELRDRADNVVALGSCACFGGVPSIKNFLDKERVMRFVYPVYNHLKSENPEPIDRHIKVDYYLPQCPPSKKEIVDFFKKIIQGIKPKKFPCDNAVCFECRKKGNRCLLEEGKLCLGPITRGGCDALCPSNGVECYGCRGPSSDANFKAFLDLLKEKGFTQKEIKDKMNTFAGLQFKEEEEKVSKWLEK
;
A
#
# COMPACT_ATOMS: atom_id res chain seq x y z
N MET A 1 0.57 59.97 -24.92
CA MET A 1 0.07 58.98 -23.91
C MET A 1 0.77 57.66 -24.12
N LYS A 2 1.81 57.32 -23.34
CA LYS A 2 2.53 56.03 -23.41
C LYS A 2 1.93 55.10 -22.33
N ARG A 3 1.19 54.05 -22.72
CA ARG A 3 0.68 53.00 -21.84
C ARG A 3 1.86 52.16 -21.35
N ALA A 4 2.13 52.19 -20.06
CA ALA A 4 3.09 51.32 -19.41
C ALA A 4 2.55 49.88 -19.42
N MET A 5 3.18 48.99 -20.19
CA MET A 5 2.95 47.52 -20.09
C MET A 5 3.51 47.03 -18.76
N LYS A 6 2.65 46.74 -17.81
CA LYS A 6 3.02 46.06 -16.57
C LYS A 6 3.46 44.62 -16.89
N ASN A 7 4.77 44.40 -16.79
CA ASN A 7 5.39 43.08 -16.87
C ASN A 7 4.83 42.20 -15.71
N LYS A 8 3.90 41.30 -15.99
CA LYS A 8 3.51 40.25 -15.08
C LYS A 8 4.68 39.27 -14.95
N LYS A 9 5.55 39.48 -13.96
CA LYS A 9 6.51 38.48 -13.51
C LYS A 9 5.71 37.22 -13.13
N THR A 10 5.73 36.20 -13.98
CA THR A 10 5.22 34.83 -13.66
C THR A 10 6.00 34.33 -12.45
N ARG A 11 5.38 34.35 -11.27
CA ARG A 11 5.94 33.71 -10.08
C ARG A 11 6.14 32.22 -10.41
N LYS A 12 7.41 31.78 -10.56
CA LYS A 12 7.75 30.35 -10.66
C LYS A 12 7.11 29.65 -9.47
N LYS A 13 6.13 28.77 -9.73
CA LYS A 13 5.47 27.95 -8.70
C LYS A 13 6.55 27.12 -8.00
N LYS A 14 6.69 27.28 -6.67
CA LYS A 14 7.68 26.56 -5.87
C LYS A 14 7.45 25.04 -6.04
N LYS A 15 8.49 24.29 -6.39
CA LYS A 15 8.40 22.83 -6.50
C LYS A 15 8.10 22.21 -5.15
N LEU A 16 7.25 21.18 -5.12
CA LEU A 16 6.95 20.39 -3.91
C LEU A 16 8.21 19.63 -3.46
N LYS A 17 8.49 19.69 -2.16
CA LYS A 17 9.61 19.00 -1.52
C LYS A 17 9.16 17.59 -1.13
N ILE A 18 9.81 16.60 -1.70
CA ILE A 18 9.46 15.18 -1.56
C ILE A 18 10.55 14.45 -0.80
N GLY A 19 10.13 13.61 0.16
CA GLY A 19 10.95 12.58 0.78
C GLY A 19 10.42 11.19 0.40
N ILE A 20 11.32 10.25 0.13
CA ILE A 20 10.99 8.86 -0.20
C ILE A 20 11.86 7.97 0.68
N PHE A 21 11.23 7.19 1.57
CA PHE A 21 11.92 6.44 2.61
C PHE A 21 11.46 4.99 2.64
N GLY A 22 12.37 4.10 3.01
CA GLY A 22 12.08 2.72 3.39
C GLY A 22 12.30 2.51 4.89
N ILE A 23 11.47 1.63 5.46
CA ILE A 23 11.69 0.96 6.74
C ILE A 23 11.88 -0.53 6.46
N ALA A 24 11.48 -1.46 7.33
CA ALA A 24 11.64 -2.88 7.05
C ALA A 24 10.80 -3.34 5.84
N GLY A 25 11.45 -3.70 4.74
CA GLY A 25 10.80 -4.11 3.48
C GLY A 25 11.78 -4.64 2.45
N CYS A 26 11.28 -4.95 1.26
CA CYS A 26 12.09 -5.50 0.15
C CYS A 26 12.60 -4.42 -0.82
N ALA A 27 12.31 -3.15 -0.57
CA ALA A 27 12.59 -2.00 -1.44
C ALA A 27 11.91 -2.04 -2.83
N GLY A 28 11.09 -3.03 -3.13
CA GLY A 28 10.42 -3.16 -4.44
C GLY A 28 9.50 -1.97 -4.77
N CYS A 29 8.85 -1.39 -3.75
CA CYS A 29 8.03 -0.20 -3.92
C CYS A 29 8.88 1.04 -4.22
N LEU A 30 10.05 1.18 -3.60
CA LEU A 30 11.00 2.26 -3.86
C LEU A 30 11.57 2.17 -5.28
N LEU A 31 11.90 0.95 -5.73
CA LEU A 31 12.38 0.71 -7.10
C LEU A 31 11.35 1.13 -8.15
N THR A 32 10.05 1.09 -7.83
CA THR A 32 8.99 1.52 -8.76
C THR A 32 9.14 3.01 -9.14
N PHE A 33 9.70 3.84 -8.26
CA PHE A 33 10.00 5.25 -8.58
C PHE A 33 11.15 5.41 -9.57
N LEU A 34 12.05 4.43 -9.67
CA LEU A 34 13.25 4.49 -10.48
C LEU A 34 13.03 3.98 -11.92
N TYR A 35 11.86 3.43 -12.22
CA TYR A 35 11.52 3.14 -13.62
C TYR A 35 11.54 4.43 -14.45
N GLU A 36 12.14 4.38 -15.63
CA GLU A 36 12.37 5.53 -16.48
C GLU A 36 11.09 6.33 -16.76
N ASP A 37 9.99 5.65 -17.05
CA ASP A 37 8.68 6.25 -17.33
C ASP A 37 8.09 6.98 -16.11
N VAL A 38 8.31 6.47 -14.89
CA VAL A 38 7.86 7.12 -13.63
C VAL A 38 8.81 8.27 -13.26
N PHE A 39 10.12 7.99 -13.23
CA PHE A 39 11.12 8.94 -12.75
C PHE A 39 11.17 10.19 -13.61
N SER A 40 11.15 10.05 -14.95
CA SER A 40 11.17 11.16 -15.89
C SER A 40 9.96 12.10 -15.76
N GLU A 41 8.78 11.54 -15.42
CA GLU A 41 7.56 12.33 -15.20
C GLU A 41 7.59 13.14 -13.89
N ILE A 42 8.29 12.66 -12.88
CA ILE A 42 8.29 13.21 -11.52
C ILE A 42 9.45 14.17 -11.29
N VAL A 43 10.69 13.75 -11.58
CA VAL A 43 11.92 14.46 -11.17
C VAL A 43 12.03 15.88 -11.70
N LYS A 44 11.48 16.16 -12.89
CA LYS A 44 11.48 17.51 -13.47
C LYS A 44 10.48 18.45 -12.80
N LYS A 45 9.44 17.90 -12.17
CA LYS A 45 8.27 18.65 -11.67
C LYS A 45 8.29 18.87 -10.16
N VAL A 46 9.02 18.05 -9.40
CA VAL A 46 9.15 18.14 -7.93
C VAL A 46 10.61 18.31 -7.52
N ASP A 47 10.84 18.56 -6.25
CA ASP A 47 12.15 18.68 -5.62
C ASP A 47 12.33 17.50 -4.65
N ILE A 48 12.96 16.41 -5.11
CA ILE A 48 13.25 15.23 -4.28
C ILE A 48 14.40 15.59 -3.34
N LYS A 49 14.07 15.88 -2.10
CA LYS A 49 15.02 16.31 -1.06
C LYS A 49 15.75 15.12 -0.44
N SER A 50 15.05 14.01 -0.24
CA SER A 50 15.60 12.82 0.36
C SER A 50 15.10 11.58 -0.35
N PHE A 51 16.01 10.68 -0.71
CA PHE A 51 15.74 9.34 -1.21
C PHE A 51 16.96 8.45 -0.93
N PRO A 52 17.09 7.91 0.30
CA PRO A 52 18.28 7.19 0.76
C PRO A 52 18.73 6.02 -0.13
N LEU A 53 17.79 5.44 -0.91
CA LEU A 53 18.13 4.37 -1.85
C LEU A 53 19.11 4.81 -2.97
N ILE A 54 19.10 6.10 -3.35
CA ILE A 54 19.89 6.60 -4.49
C ILE A 54 20.80 7.76 -4.15
N LYS A 55 20.66 8.38 -2.98
CA LYS A 55 21.50 9.52 -2.55
C LYS A 55 21.54 9.63 -1.04
N GLU A 56 22.62 10.18 -0.49
CA GLU A 56 22.73 10.47 0.94
C GLU A 56 21.60 11.36 1.46
N ASP A 57 21.09 11.08 2.65
CA ASP A 57 20.05 11.85 3.30
C ASP A 57 20.64 12.90 4.25
N ASN A 58 20.94 14.08 3.69
CA ASN A 58 21.45 15.23 4.45
C ASN A 58 20.38 16.33 4.65
N TYR A 59 19.14 16.09 4.22
CA TYR A 59 18.09 17.09 4.32
C TYR A 59 17.45 17.13 5.71
N LYS A 60 17.52 18.28 6.40
CA LYS A 60 16.95 18.49 7.75
C LYS A 60 15.65 19.33 7.76
N GLY A 61 15.18 19.76 6.60
CA GLY A 61 13.99 20.61 6.50
C GLY A 61 12.68 19.81 6.49
N ARG A 62 11.56 20.52 6.30
CA ARG A 62 10.21 19.94 6.16
C ARG A 62 9.93 19.51 4.73
N PHE A 63 9.12 18.49 4.60
CA PHE A 63 8.62 17.94 3.33
C PHE A 63 7.15 18.33 3.13
N ASP A 64 6.76 18.61 1.89
CA ASP A 64 5.35 18.72 1.54
C ASP A 64 4.69 17.32 1.50
N TYR A 65 5.42 16.30 1.01
CA TYR A 65 5.01 14.90 1.02
C TYR A 65 6.17 13.97 1.36
N VAL A 66 5.88 12.97 2.20
CA VAL A 66 6.80 11.85 2.49
C VAL A 66 6.13 10.55 2.07
N PHE A 67 6.80 9.78 1.22
CA PHE A 67 6.40 8.42 0.84
C PHE A 67 7.19 7.43 1.67
N ILE A 68 6.49 6.50 2.32
CA ILE A 68 7.10 5.51 3.21
C ILE A 68 6.73 4.10 2.74
N GLU A 69 7.73 3.30 2.44
CA GLU A 69 7.64 1.88 2.09
C GLU A 69 8.10 1.03 3.26
N GLY A 70 7.54 -0.17 3.38
CA GLY A 70 7.91 -1.15 4.40
C GLY A 70 6.90 -1.23 5.54
N THR A 71 7.16 -2.12 6.49
CA THR A 71 6.32 -2.39 7.66
C THR A 71 7.13 -2.17 8.94
N VAL A 72 6.47 -1.88 10.03
CA VAL A 72 7.13 -1.75 11.33
C VAL A 72 7.48 -3.15 11.85
N THR A 73 8.75 -3.36 12.19
CA THR A 73 9.25 -4.63 12.75
C THR A 73 10.17 -4.45 13.94
N PHE A 74 10.64 -3.22 14.19
CA PHE A 74 11.53 -2.85 15.29
C PHE A 74 11.14 -1.50 15.88
N ASP A 75 11.52 -1.25 17.12
CA ASP A 75 11.27 0.03 17.80
C ASP A 75 11.92 1.22 17.07
N GLU A 76 13.07 1.00 16.44
CA GLU A 76 13.75 2.01 15.64
C GLU A 76 12.93 2.45 14.42
N ASP A 77 12.12 1.54 13.85
CA ASP A 77 11.19 1.89 12.77
C ASP A 77 10.13 2.89 13.27
N ILE A 78 9.63 2.69 14.50
CA ILE A 78 8.64 3.59 15.14
C ILE A 78 9.24 4.98 15.34
N LEU A 79 10.45 5.06 15.89
CA LEU A 79 11.14 6.33 16.11
C LEU A 79 11.34 7.08 14.78
N LYS A 80 11.77 6.38 13.74
CA LYS A 80 11.95 6.94 12.41
C LYS A 80 10.62 7.43 11.81
N LEU A 81 9.53 6.68 12.00
CA LEU A 81 8.20 7.09 11.54
C LEU A 81 7.73 8.39 12.21
N HIS A 82 7.91 8.52 13.52
CA HIS A 82 7.56 9.75 14.23
C HIS A 82 8.38 10.94 13.74
N GLU A 83 9.71 10.78 13.58
CA GLU A 83 10.55 11.83 13.02
C GLU A 83 10.08 12.28 11.63
N LEU A 84 9.76 11.31 10.75
CA LEU A 84 9.29 11.61 9.40
C LEU A 84 7.91 12.29 9.43
N ARG A 85 7.00 11.84 10.32
CA ARG A 85 5.67 12.47 10.45
C ARG A 85 5.76 13.92 10.89
N ASP A 86 6.61 14.23 11.87
CA ASP A 86 6.79 15.58 12.39
C ASP A 86 7.34 16.54 11.33
N ARG A 87 8.11 16.03 10.39
CA ARG A 87 8.73 16.78 9.29
C ARG A 87 7.91 16.80 8.00
N ALA A 88 6.78 16.11 7.95
CA ALA A 88 5.94 16.00 6.76
C ALA A 88 4.61 16.71 6.92
N ASP A 89 4.19 17.48 5.90
CA ASP A 89 2.82 18.00 5.85
C ASP A 89 1.84 16.87 5.51
N ASN A 90 2.26 15.95 4.60
CA ASN A 90 1.47 14.78 4.21
C ASN A 90 2.36 13.52 4.20
N VAL A 91 1.82 12.40 4.74
CA VAL A 91 2.45 11.08 4.70
C VAL A 91 1.65 10.17 3.78
N VAL A 92 2.36 9.48 2.89
CA VAL A 92 1.82 8.51 1.93
C VAL A 92 2.38 7.13 2.23
N ALA A 93 1.51 6.19 2.62
CA ALA A 93 1.87 4.78 2.74
C ALA A 93 2.02 4.17 1.34
N LEU A 94 3.19 3.61 1.05
CA LEU A 94 3.56 3.09 -0.26
C LEU A 94 3.69 1.56 -0.24
N GLY A 95 2.84 0.89 -1.00
CA GLY A 95 2.82 -0.56 -1.10
C GLY A 95 2.04 -1.26 0.00
N SER A 96 1.76 -2.56 -0.18
CA SER A 96 0.97 -3.37 0.75
C SER A 96 1.59 -3.45 2.15
N CYS A 97 2.93 -3.41 2.26
CA CYS A 97 3.63 -3.47 3.55
C CYS A 97 3.30 -2.25 4.40
N ALA A 98 3.48 -1.05 3.87
CA ALA A 98 3.17 0.19 4.58
C ALA A 98 1.67 0.35 4.85
N CYS A 99 0.82 -0.10 3.91
CA CYS A 99 -0.63 0.05 4.02
C CYS A 99 -1.29 -0.98 4.94
N PHE A 100 -0.77 -2.22 4.99
CA PHE A 100 -1.49 -3.37 5.56
C PHE A 100 -0.60 -4.35 6.33
N GLY A 101 0.69 -4.07 6.50
CA GLY A 101 1.68 -5.01 7.04
C GLY A 101 2.30 -5.92 5.98
N GLY A 102 1.59 -6.16 4.86
CA GLY A 102 2.10 -6.89 3.70
C GLY A 102 2.51 -8.35 3.99
N VAL A 103 3.38 -8.88 3.15
CA VAL A 103 3.94 -10.25 3.31
C VAL A 103 4.63 -10.46 4.67
N PRO A 104 5.40 -9.51 5.23
CA PRO A 104 5.99 -9.69 6.55
C PRO A 104 4.96 -9.99 7.64
N SER A 105 3.73 -9.47 7.55
CA SER A 105 2.68 -9.68 8.55
C SER A 105 2.11 -11.11 8.57
N ILE A 106 2.45 -11.97 7.61
CA ILE A 106 2.14 -13.41 7.67
C ILE A 106 2.64 -14.02 8.97
N LYS A 107 3.80 -13.55 9.48
CA LYS A 107 4.38 -13.95 10.76
C LYS A 107 3.38 -13.85 11.93
N ASN A 108 2.46 -12.88 11.90
CA ASN A 108 1.48 -12.64 12.97
C ASN A 108 0.42 -13.76 13.08
N PHE A 109 0.31 -14.60 12.06
CA PHE A 109 -0.65 -15.71 11.97
C PHE A 109 0.02 -17.10 12.13
N LEU A 110 1.33 -17.12 12.40
CA LEU A 110 2.13 -18.32 12.57
C LEU A 110 2.56 -18.48 14.02
N ASP A 111 2.85 -19.72 14.41
CA ASP A 111 3.52 -19.99 15.67
C ASP A 111 4.97 -19.45 15.60
N LYS A 112 5.19 -18.32 16.30
CA LYS A 112 6.45 -17.58 16.29
C LYS A 112 7.62 -18.47 16.71
N GLU A 113 7.47 -19.23 17.77
CA GLU A 113 8.54 -20.06 18.31
C GLU A 113 8.93 -21.18 17.33
N ARG A 114 7.94 -21.85 16.76
CA ARG A 114 8.16 -22.89 15.76
C ARG A 114 8.86 -22.36 14.52
N VAL A 115 8.44 -21.19 14.02
CA VAL A 115 9.05 -20.58 12.83
C VAL A 115 10.49 -20.17 13.14
N MET A 116 10.75 -19.54 14.30
CA MET A 116 12.09 -19.11 14.67
C MET A 116 13.05 -20.26 14.81
N ARG A 117 12.64 -21.37 15.44
CA ARG A 117 13.44 -22.60 15.56
C ARG A 117 13.76 -23.23 14.20
N PHE A 118 12.82 -23.14 13.25
CA PHE A 118 13.02 -23.71 11.91
C PHE A 118 13.98 -22.89 11.07
N VAL A 119 13.93 -21.54 11.17
CA VAL A 119 14.72 -20.64 10.32
C VAL A 119 16.11 -20.37 10.88
N TYR A 120 16.25 -20.27 12.22
CA TYR A 120 17.50 -19.85 12.86
C TYR A 120 18.02 -20.90 13.84
N PRO A 121 19.28 -21.35 13.69
CA PRO A 121 19.92 -22.26 14.66
C PRO A 121 19.99 -21.68 16.09
N VAL A 122 20.19 -20.35 16.18
CA VAL A 122 20.22 -19.60 17.44
C VAL A 122 19.32 -18.36 17.26
N TYR A 123 18.19 -18.32 17.97
CA TYR A 123 17.20 -17.25 17.78
C TYR A 123 16.91 -16.43 19.04
N ASN A 124 17.43 -16.83 20.21
CA ASN A 124 17.11 -16.20 21.51
C ASN A 124 17.53 -14.72 21.60
N HIS A 125 18.44 -14.28 20.73
CA HIS A 125 18.91 -12.90 20.65
C HIS A 125 18.17 -12.05 19.62
N LEU A 126 17.31 -12.66 18.82
CA LEU A 126 16.57 -11.95 17.78
C LEU A 126 15.35 -11.27 18.37
N LYS A 127 15.43 -9.95 18.48
CA LYS A 127 14.28 -9.10 18.82
C LYS A 127 13.60 -8.69 17.53
N SER A 128 12.36 -9.02 17.37
CA SER A 128 11.52 -8.45 16.32
C SER A 128 10.08 -8.41 16.80
N GLU A 129 9.44 -7.26 16.61
CA GLU A 129 8.03 -7.09 16.90
C GLU A 129 7.16 -7.81 15.86
N ASN A 130 5.87 -7.88 16.11
CA ASN A 130 4.93 -8.33 15.12
C ASN A 130 4.83 -7.30 14.02
N PRO A 131 5.03 -7.66 12.74
CA PRO A 131 4.96 -6.70 11.65
C PRO A 131 3.60 -6.01 11.56
N GLU A 132 3.59 -4.68 11.59
CA GLU A 132 2.39 -3.85 11.54
C GLU A 132 2.46 -2.79 10.45
N PRO A 133 1.31 -2.36 9.88
CA PRO A 133 1.27 -1.25 8.95
C PRO A 133 1.61 0.07 9.66
N ILE A 134 2.10 1.04 8.91
CA ILE A 134 2.60 2.31 9.48
C ILE A 134 1.51 3.17 10.12
N ASP A 135 0.25 2.99 9.73
CA ASP A 135 -0.89 3.74 10.26
C ASP A 135 -1.32 3.30 11.68
N ARG A 136 -0.75 2.21 12.20
CA ARG A 136 -0.86 1.84 13.63
C ARG A 136 -0.03 2.75 14.54
N HIS A 137 1.00 3.39 13.98
CA HIS A 137 1.98 4.17 14.75
C HIS A 137 1.93 5.67 14.46
N ILE A 138 1.59 6.06 13.22
CA ILE A 138 1.50 7.46 12.82
C ILE A 138 0.24 7.72 11.98
N LYS A 139 -0.18 8.99 11.93
CA LYS A 139 -1.23 9.40 11.02
C LYS A 139 -0.76 9.33 9.57
N VAL A 140 -1.45 8.55 8.74
CA VAL A 140 -1.26 8.45 7.30
C VAL A 140 -2.36 9.23 6.58
N ASP A 141 -1.96 10.08 5.64
CA ASP A 141 -2.89 10.93 4.89
C ASP A 141 -3.38 10.26 3.61
N TYR A 142 -2.51 9.49 2.93
CA TYR A 142 -2.81 8.81 1.66
C TYR A 142 -2.20 7.41 1.60
N TYR A 143 -2.83 6.53 0.82
CA TYR A 143 -2.41 5.15 0.62
C TYR A 143 -2.25 4.86 -0.87
N LEU A 144 -1.14 4.29 -1.26
CA LEU A 144 -0.87 3.74 -2.58
C LEU A 144 -0.58 2.24 -2.43
N PRO A 145 -1.63 1.41 -2.28
CA PRO A 145 -1.47 -0.02 -2.02
C PRO A 145 -1.04 -0.79 -3.26
N GLN A 146 -0.80 -2.07 -3.13
CA GLN A 146 -0.35 -3.07 -4.10
C GLN A 146 1.12 -3.46 -3.87
N CYS A 147 1.54 -4.62 -4.38
CA CYS A 147 2.89 -5.15 -4.20
C CYS A 147 3.53 -5.50 -5.58
N PRO A 148 4.32 -4.59 -6.16
CA PRO A 148 4.49 -3.18 -5.83
C PRO A 148 3.33 -2.30 -6.32
N PRO A 149 3.24 -1.01 -5.91
CA PRO A 149 2.23 -0.07 -6.39
C PRO A 149 2.27 0.12 -7.90
N SER A 150 1.10 0.39 -8.48
CA SER A 150 0.98 0.66 -9.91
C SER A 150 1.76 1.93 -10.30
N LYS A 151 2.62 1.83 -11.32
CA LYS A 151 3.33 2.99 -11.91
C LYS A 151 2.34 4.10 -12.29
N LYS A 152 1.22 3.74 -12.90
CA LYS A 152 0.17 4.67 -13.30
C LYS A 152 -0.40 5.42 -12.10
N GLU A 153 -0.71 4.72 -10.99
CA GLU A 153 -1.24 5.37 -9.80
C GLU A 153 -0.23 6.33 -9.16
N ILE A 154 1.05 5.96 -9.12
CA ILE A 154 2.12 6.85 -8.64
C ILE A 154 2.14 8.12 -9.48
N VAL A 155 2.21 8.01 -10.79
CA VAL A 155 2.24 9.16 -11.71
C VAL A 155 0.97 10.00 -11.58
N ASP A 156 -0.21 9.39 -11.51
CA ASP A 156 -1.48 10.09 -11.35
C ASP A 156 -1.58 10.81 -10.00
N PHE A 157 -1.03 10.23 -8.93
CA PHE A 157 -0.93 10.87 -7.63
C PHE A 157 -0.05 12.12 -7.72
N PHE A 158 1.14 12.02 -8.31
CA PHE A 158 2.03 13.16 -8.50
C PHE A 158 1.41 14.25 -9.38
N LYS A 159 0.73 13.89 -10.47
CA LYS A 159 0.02 14.84 -11.32
C LYS A 159 -1.00 15.67 -10.52
N LYS A 160 -1.78 15.01 -9.64
CA LYS A 160 -2.76 15.69 -8.79
C LYS A 160 -2.10 16.67 -7.82
N ILE A 161 -1.11 16.23 -7.04
CA ILE A 161 -0.46 17.08 -6.03
C ILE A 161 0.27 18.27 -6.66
N ILE A 162 0.93 18.10 -7.81
CA ILE A 162 1.59 19.16 -8.56
C ILE A 162 0.59 20.21 -9.04
N GLN A 163 -0.61 19.79 -9.43
CA GLN A 163 -1.71 20.69 -9.82
C GLN A 163 -2.38 21.36 -8.62
N GLY A 164 -2.10 20.91 -7.38
CA GLY A 164 -2.77 21.37 -6.17
C GLY A 164 -4.14 20.71 -5.95
N ILE A 165 -4.41 19.60 -6.64
CA ILE A 165 -5.63 18.81 -6.48
C ILE A 165 -5.39 17.82 -5.34
N LYS A 166 -6.29 17.83 -4.33
CA LYS A 166 -6.22 16.90 -3.21
C LYS A 166 -6.55 15.47 -3.69
N PRO A 167 -5.62 14.49 -3.56
CA PRO A 167 -5.92 13.11 -3.90
C PRO A 167 -6.98 12.51 -2.98
N LYS A 168 -7.62 11.41 -3.39
CA LYS A 168 -8.41 10.58 -2.49
C LYS A 168 -7.49 9.84 -1.51
N LYS A 169 -8.00 9.50 -0.32
CA LYS A 169 -7.24 8.72 0.68
C LYS A 169 -6.76 7.39 0.10
N PHE A 170 -7.62 6.68 -0.63
CA PHE A 170 -7.30 5.54 -1.50
C PHE A 170 -7.64 5.90 -2.95
N PRO A 171 -6.82 5.48 -3.94
CA PRO A 171 -7.06 5.83 -5.35
C PRO A 171 -8.35 5.26 -5.93
N CYS A 172 -8.74 4.07 -5.50
CA CYS A 172 -9.91 3.34 -5.95
C CYS A 172 -10.66 2.73 -4.76
N ASP A 173 -11.98 2.72 -4.79
CA ASP A 173 -12.83 2.15 -3.73
C ASP A 173 -13.63 0.92 -4.21
N ASN A 174 -13.83 0.75 -5.53
CA ASN A 174 -14.53 -0.40 -6.10
C ASN A 174 -13.72 -1.70 -5.94
N ALA A 175 -14.39 -2.84 -5.93
CA ALA A 175 -13.73 -4.15 -5.91
C ALA A 175 -12.99 -4.45 -7.23
N VAL A 176 -11.93 -5.28 -7.17
CA VAL A 176 -11.18 -5.76 -8.35
C VAL A 176 -12.10 -6.41 -9.39
N CYS A 177 -13.17 -7.06 -8.95
CA CYS A 177 -14.16 -7.67 -9.84
C CYS A 177 -14.80 -6.68 -10.82
N PHE A 178 -14.94 -5.41 -10.45
CA PHE A 178 -15.45 -4.39 -11.36
C PHE A 178 -14.52 -4.22 -12.57
N GLU A 179 -13.22 -4.12 -12.34
CA GLU A 179 -12.21 -4.00 -13.40
C GLU A 179 -12.10 -5.30 -14.23
N CYS A 180 -12.12 -6.44 -13.51
CA CYS A 180 -12.04 -7.78 -14.10
C CYS A 180 -13.18 -8.02 -15.09
N ARG A 181 -14.41 -7.76 -14.70
CA ARG A 181 -15.59 -7.91 -15.56
C ARG A 181 -15.60 -6.93 -16.73
N LYS A 182 -15.16 -5.69 -16.49
CA LYS A 182 -15.02 -4.69 -17.56
C LYS A 182 -14.09 -5.13 -18.68
N LYS A 183 -13.08 -5.95 -18.35
CA LYS A 183 -12.15 -6.54 -19.34
C LYS A 183 -12.66 -7.80 -20.01
N GLY A 184 -13.83 -8.31 -19.62
CA GLY A 184 -14.38 -9.56 -20.15
C GLY A 184 -13.65 -10.81 -19.66
N ASN A 185 -12.92 -10.73 -18.56
CA ASN A 185 -12.21 -11.89 -18.01
C ASN A 185 -13.20 -12.95 -17.50
N ARG A 186 -12.85 -14.23 -17.67
CA ARG A 186 -13.57 -15.33 -17.03
C ARG A 186 -13.42 -15.26 -15.51
N CYS A 187 -14.47 -15.66 -14.78
CA CYS A 187 -14.44 -15.67 -13.33
C CYS A 187 -13.64 -16.87 -12.81
N LEU A 188 -12.52 -16.61 -12.17
CA LEU A 188 -11.64 -17.66 -11.63
C LEU A 188 -12.29 -18.44 -10.48
N LEU A 189 -13.26 -17.86 -9.77
CA LEU A 189 -14.07 -18.58 -8.78
C LEU A 189 -14.96 -19.64 -9.43
N GLU A 190 -15.44 -19.40 -10.65
CA GLU A 190 -16.20 -20.40 -11.42
C GLU A 190 -15.29 -21.50 -11.97
N GLU A 191 -14.00 -21.21 -12.15
CA GLU A 191 -12.98 -22.19 -12.52
C GLU A 191 -12.42 -22.95 -11.30
N GLY A 192 -13.01 -22.81 -10.10
CA GLY A 192 -12.56 -23.48 -8.89
C GLY A 192 -11.28 -22.92 -8.27
N LYS A 193 -10.88 -21.69 -8.63
CA LYS A 193 -9.71 -21.02 -8.06
C LYS A 193 -10.12 -20.02 -6.99
N LEU A 194 -9.47 -20.04 -5.82
CA LEU A 194 -9.76 -19.14 -4.72
C LEU A 194 -9.26 -17.71 -5.05
N CYS A 195 -10.17 -16.84 -5.48
CA CYS A 195 -9.88 -15.47 -5.91
C CYS A 195 -10.49 -14.45 -4.94
N LEU A 196 -9.66 -13.60 -4.32
CA LEU A 196 -10.11 -12.55 -3.39
C LEU A 196 -10.64 -11.28 -4.09
N GLY A 197 -10.82 -11.30 -5.41
CA GLY A 197 -11.29 -10.16 -6.18
C GLY A 197 -12.55 -9.48 -5.66
N PRO A 198 -13.58 -10.22 -5.22
CA PRO A 198 -14.84 -9.65 -4.71
C PRO A 198 -14.68 -8.77 -3.47
N ILE A 199 -13.70 -9.04 -2.62
CA ILE A 199 -13.47 -8.32 -1.35
C ILE A 199 -12.25 -7.39 -1.40
N THR A 200 -11.50 -7.40 -2.51
CA THR A 200 -10.26 -6.63 -2.64
C THR A 200 -10.49 -5.35 -3.42
N ARG A 201 -9.94 -4.24 -2.92
CA ARG A 201 -9.95 -2.92 -3.56
C ARG A 201 -9.28 -2.95 -4.94
N GLY A 202 -9.94 -2.41 -5.95
CA GLY A 202 -9.45 -2.25 -7.31
C GLY A 202 -8.38 -1.17 -7.47
N GLY A 203 -8.09 -0.79 -8.71
CA GLY A 203 -7.06 0.19 -9.09
C GLY A 203 -5.81 -0.45 -9.69
N CYS A 204 -5.75 -1.80 -9.74
CA CYS A 204 -4.67 -2.55 -10.37
C CYS A 204 -5.01 -2.98 -11.81
N ASP A 205 -6.15 -2.54 -12.32
CA ASP A 205 -6.66 -2.92 -13.64
C ASP A 205 -6.83 -4.44 -13.79
N ALA A 206 -7.21 -5.11 -12.66
CA ALA A 206 -7.39 -6.55 -12.56
C ALA A 206 -6.20 -7.36 -13.12
N LEU A 207 -4.95 -6.88 -12.87
CA LEU A 207 -3.74 -7.43 -13.49
C LEU A 207 -3.63 -8.94 -13.32
N CYS A 208 -3.79 -9.47 -12.11
CA CYS A 208 -3.69 -10.91 -11.85
C CYS A 208 -4.79 -11.70 -12.59
N PRO A 209 -6.09 -11.39 -12.41
CA PRO A 209 -7.15 -12.11 -13.14
C PRO A 209 -7.04 -12.03 -14.67
N SER A 210 -6.56 -10.91 -15.21
CA SER A 210 -6.34 -10.75 -16.66
C SER A 210 -5.23 -11.67 -17.21
N ASN A 211 -4.38 -12.19 -16.33
CA ASN A 211 -3.33 -13.17 -16.68
C ASN A 211 -3.65 -14.59 -16.15
N GLY A 212 -4.91 -14.88 -15.82
CA GLY A 212 -5.34 -16.21 -15.35
C GLY A 212 -4.89 -16.56 -13.92
N VAL A 213 -4.39 -15.57 -13.17
CA VAL A 213 -3.96 -15.71 -11.78
C VAL A 213 -5.00 -15.07 -10.85
N GLU A 214 -5.40 -15.79 -9.83
CA GLU A 214 -6.37 -15.30 -8.84
C GLU A 214 -5.88 -14.08 -8.07
N CYS A 215 -6.80 -13.23 -7.62
CA CYS A 215 -6.49 -12.09 -6.77
C CYS A 215 -6.05 -12.54 -5.37
N TYR A 216 -4.95 -11.97 -4.87
CA TYR A 216 -4.36 -12.25 -3.56
C TYR A 216 -4.61 -11.18 -2.51
N GLY A 217 -5.44 -10.19 -2.80
CA GLY A 217 -5.79 -9.18 -1.79
C GLY A 217 -4.75 -8.10 -1.52
N CYS A 218 -3.74 -7.92 -2.38
CA CYS A 218 -2.61 -7.01 -2.13
C CYS A 218 -2.98 -5.52 -2.01
N ARG A 219 -4.22 -5.15 -2.33
CA ARG A 219 -4.73 -3.79 -2.20
C ARG A 219 -5.65 -3.60 -0.98
N GLY A 220 -5.74 -4.64 -0.13
CA GLY A 220 -6.59 -4.63 1.07
C GLY A 220 -8.08 -4.66 0.76
N PRO A 221 -8.92 -4.63 1.81
CA PRO A 221 -10.36 -4.74 1.67
C PRO A 221 -10.97 -3.56 0.91
N SER A 222 -11.95 -3.86 0.05
CA SER A 222 -12.79 -2.85 -0.59
C SER A 222 -13.82 -2.32 0.41
N SER A 223 -14.17 -1.04 0.31
CA SER A 223 -15.14 -0.40 1.21
C SER A 223 -16.58 -0.89 1.02
N ASP A 224 -16.89 -1.45 -0.15
CA ASP A 224 -18.19 -2.01 -0.53
C ASP A 224 -18.25 -3.54 -0.46
N ALA A 225 -17.21 -4.19 0.10
CA ALA A 225 -17.13 -5.63 0.18
C ALA A 225 -18.17 -6.23 1.14
N ASN A 226 -18.93 -7.20 0.66
CA ASN A 226 -19.78 -8.04 1.51
C ASN A 226 -19.00 -9.30 1.93
N PHE A 227 -18.26 -9.18 3.03
CA PHE A 227 -17.42 -10.27 3.55
C PHE A 227 -18.22 -11.52 3.88
N LYS A 228 -19.40 -11.37 4.52
CA LYS A 228 -20.23 -12.52 4.89
C LYS A 228 -20.64 -13.32 3.66
N ALA A 229 -21.29 -12.67 2.69
CA ALA A 229 -21.73 -13.34 1.48
C ALA A 229 -20.56 -13.98 0.71
N PHE A 230 -19.39 -13.33 0.74
CA PHE A 230 -18.21 -13.87 0.09
C PHE A 230 -17.66 -15.12 0.79
N LEU A 231 -17.58 -15.13 2.12
CA LEU A 231 -17.13 -16.28 2.88
C LEU A 231 -18.10 -17.47 2.74
N ASP A 232 -19.41 -17.21 2.72
CA ASP A 232 -20.44 -18.22 2.49
C ASP A 232 -20.29 -18.83 1.08
N LEU A 233 -20.10 -17.99 0.05
CA LEU A 233 -19.85 -18.44 -1.32
C LEU A 233 -18.59 -19.32 -1.42
N LEU A 234 -17.50 -18.99 -0.71
CA LEU A 234 -16.29 -19.81 -0.73
C LEU A 234 -16.50 -21.16 -0.11
N LYS A 235 -17.28 -21.24 1.00
CA LYS A 235 -17.66 -22.52 1.64
C LYS A 235 -18.53 -23.37 0.70
N GLU A 236 -19.53 -22.78 0.04
CA GLU A 236 -20.37 -23.45 -0.96
C GLU A 236 -19.55 -24.03 -2.12
N LYS A 237 -18.47 -23.33 -2.52
CA LYS A 237 -17.53 -23.80 -3.54
C LYS A 237 -16.54 -24.86 -3.05
N GLY A 238 -16.61 -25.27 -1.79
CA GLY A 238 -15.81 -26.34 -1.21
C GLY A 238 -14.42 -25.93 -0.71
N PHE A 239 -14.11 -24.62 -0.63
CA PHE A 239 -12.85 -24.16 -0.05
C PHE A 239 -12.84 -24.35 1.47
N THR A 240 -11.74 -24.89 1.98
CA THR A 240 -11.56 -25.07 3.42
C THR A 240 -11.29 -23.72 4.11
N GLN A 241 -11.65 -23.64 5.39
CA GLN A 241 -11.39 -22.45 6.20
C GLN A 241 -9.89 -22.10 6.26
N LYS A 242 -9.03 -23.14 6.22
CA LYS A 242 -7.57 -22.95 6.21
C LYS A 242 -7.11 -22.30 4.93
N GLU A 243 -7.52 -22.79 3.76
CA GLU A 243 -7.16 -22.20 2.45
C GLU A 243 -7.59 -20.74 2.34
N ILE A 244 -8.81 -20.43 2.79
CA ILE A 244 -9.35 -19.07 2.79
C ILE A 244 -8.46 -18.15 3.66
N LYS A 245 -8.17 -18.57 4.90
CA LYS A 245 -7.33 -17.79 5.82
C LYS A 245 -5.90 -17.61 5.31
N ASP A 246 -5.27 -18.67 4.83
CA ASP A 246 -3.92 -18.64 4.29
C ASP A 246 -3.83 -17.63 3.12
N LYS A 247 -4.84 -17.63 2.24
CA LYS A 247 -4.92 -16.68 1.12
C LYS A 247 -5.11 -15.23 1.59
N MET A 248 -6.04 -14.99 2.51
CA MET A 248 -6.32 -13.66 3.04
C MET A 248 -5.13 -13.09 3.80
N ASN A 249 -4.37 -13.93 4.51
CA ASN A 249 -3.21 -13.51 5.31
C ASN A 249 -1.99 -13.09 4.48
N THR A 250 -1.99 -13.32 3.15
CA THR A 250 -0.78 -13.12 2.32
C THR A 250 -0.34 -11.65 2.23
N PHE A 251 -1.26 -10.70 2.08
CA PHE A 251 -0.90 -9.29 1.85
C PHE A 251 -1.58 -8.29 2.79
N ALA A 252 -2.82 -8.56 3.20
CA ALA A 252 -3.61 -7.64 4.02
C ALA A 252 -4.33 -8.40 5.14
N GLY A 253 -3.66 -9.40 5.72
CA GLY A 253 -4.25 -10.33 6.68
C GLY A 253 -4.81 -9.63 7.91
N LEU A 254 -4.12 -8.61 8.43
CA LEU A 254 -4.58 -7.85 9.59
C LEU A 254 -5.93 -7.16 9.32
N GLN A 255 -6.07 -6.50 8.17
CA GLN A 255 -7.30 -5.81 7.79
C GLN A 255 -8.43 -6.77 7.43
N PHE A 256 -8.13 -7.87 6.74
CA PHE A 256 -9.13 -8.89 6.43
C PHE A 256 -9.64 -9.57 7.71
N LYS A 257 -8.77 -9.82 8.68
CA LYS A 257 -9.16 -10.33 10.00
C LYS A 257 -10.08 -9.35 10.74
N GLU A 258 -9.77 -8.06 10.73
CA GLU A 258 -10.63 -7.02 11.33
C GLU A 258 -12.02 -6.98 10.68
N GLU A 259 -12.12 -7.15 9.36
CA GLU A 259 -13.41 -7.21 8.67
C GLU A 259 -14.18 -8.50 9.01
N GLU A 260 -13.50 -9.66 9.10
CA GLU A 260 -14.09 -10.92 9.54
C GLU A 260 -14.66 -10.81 10.98
N GLU A 261 -13.91 -10.21 11.90
CA GLU A 261 -14.35 -9.98 13.28
C GLU A 261 -15.56 -9.02 13.38
N LYS A 262 -15.64 -8.01 12.54
CA LYS A 262 -16.83 -7.14 12.46
C LYS A 262 -18.07 -7.93 12.05
N VAL A 263 -17.95 -8.81 11.06
CA VAL A 263 -19.05 -9.70 10.62
C VAL A 263 -19.48 -10.64 11.73
N SER A 264 -18.54 -11.28 12.43
CA SER A 264 -18.84 -12.19 13.54
C SER A 264 -19.58 -11.49 14.68
N LYS A 265 -19.10 -10.34 15.13
CA LYS A 265 -19.77 -9.52 16.16
C LYS A 265 -21.16 -9.00 15.75
N TRP A 266 -21.43 -8.85 14.47
CA TRP A 266 -22.75 -8.44 13.97
C TRP A 266 -23.74 -9.62 13.98
N LEU A 267 -23.25 -10.84 13.81
CA LEU A 267 -24.07 -12.07 13.84
C LEU A 267 -24.42 -12.51 15.28
N GLU A 268 -23.67 -12.07 16.29
CA GLU A 268 -23.93 -12.34 17.72
C GLU A 268 -24.94 -11.35 18.34
N LYS A 269 -25.31 -10.28 17.62
CA LYS A 269 -26.35 -9.31 18.01
C LYS A 269 -27.68 -9.62 17.36
#